data_bd04a5a8c0b1afa82cd6cd3ca7931258
#
_entry.id   bd04a5a8c0b1afa82cd6cd3ca7931258
#
_cell.length_a   1.000
_cell.length_b   1.000
_cell.length_c   1.000
_cell.angle_alpha   90.00
_cell.angle_beta   90.00
_cell.angle_gamma   90.00
#
_symmetry.space_group_name_H-M   'P 1'
#
loop_
_entity.id
_entity.type
_entity.pdbx_description
1 polymer ?
#
loop_
_entity_poly.entity_id
_entity_poly.type
_entity_poly.pdbx_seq_one_letter_code
_entity_poly.pdbx_strand_id
1 'polypeptide(L)'
;MQNESSIDPKIIEEVLKFSKNVIDAPKFVSAPDEINLEVTPHKVVQQIDKTRLLHYKPISEIKHKTPLLISYALINRYHILDIHPEKSWVRNLLEQGFEVYMLDWGTPTSMDKYLDFDDYVNGYLESAVEHIKNQSSTEQISLQGYCTGATIATAYTALHPENVKNYVATAPVIDGWKDTTVISNLAKHMDADKMVDIIGNMPPEFMYYCFSVLKPFEQGIEKYVKFFKNIDDKKYVDNFLRVEKWLGDTPPIPGELFKQWIKDIYQ
;
A
#
# COMPACT_ATOMS: atom_id res chain seq x y z
N MET A 1 -28.75 43.12 35.90
CA MET A 1 -27.53 43.25 35.10
C MET A 1 -27.43 42.01 34.26
N GLN A 2 -27.83 42.12 32.98
CA GLN A 2 -27.75 41.05 32.01
C GLN A 2 -26.30 40.91 31.55
N ASN A 3 -25.72 39.73 31.77
CA ASN A 3 -24.43 39.35 31.18
C ASN A 3 -24.72 38.87 29.76
N GLU A 4 -24.69 39.76 28.78
CA GLU A 4 -24.62 39.37 27.38
C GLU A 4 -23.22 38.74 27.15
N SER A 5 -23.14 37.44 27.16
CA SER A 5 -21.95 36.74 26.70
C SER A 5 -21.86 36.94 25.18
N SER A 6 -21.19 37.97 24.73
CA SER A 6 -20.85 38.16 23.33
C SER A 6 -19.91 37.03 22.92
N ILE A 7 -20.35 36.21 21.96
CA ILE A 7 -19.50 35.19 21.35
C ILE A 7 -18.30 35.88 20.68
N ASP A 8 -17.09 35.40 20.96
CA ASP A 8 -15.87 35.94 20.39
C ASP A 8 -16.00 35.99 18.84
N PRO A 9 -15.82 37.19 18.22
CA PRO A 9 -15.89 37.34 16.77
C PRO A 9 -15.01 36.35 15.99
N LYS A 10 -13.87 35.91 16.56
CA LYS A 10 -13.00 34.90 15.98
C LYS A 10 -13.68 33.54 15.89
N ILE A 11 -14.49 33.17 16.89
CA ILE A 11 -15.23 31.88 16.84
C ILE A 11 -16.28 31.95 15.74
N ILE A 12 -16.95 33.08 15.56
CA ILE A 12 -17.94 33.26 14.47
C ILE A 12 -17.24 33.14 13.10
N GLU A 13 -16.09 33.77 12.93
CA GLU A 13 -15.31 33.71 11.69
C GLU A 13 -14.85 32.26 11.38
N GLU A 14 -14.35 31.55 12.40
CA GLU A 14 -13.97 30.12 12.25
C GLU A 14 -15.15 29.24 11.88
N VAL A 15 -16.31 29.43 12.50
CA VAL A 15 -17.53 28.67 12.20
C VAL A 15 -18.01 28.97 10.77
N LEU A 16 -18.01 30.22 10.34
CA LEU A 16 -18.39 30.61 8.99
C LEU A 16 -17.43 30.02 7.94
N LYS A 17 -16.11 30.09 8.21
CA LYS A 17 -15.10 29.46 7.33
C LYS A 17 -15.29 27.94 7.24
N PHE A 18 -15.51 27.28 8.36
CA PHE A 18 -15.78 25.85 8.41
C PHE A 18 -17.05 25.47 7.62
N SER A 19 -18.16 26.23 7.83
CA SER A 19 -19.42 26.01 7.14
C SER A 19 -19.29 26.17 5.61
N LYS A 20 -18.56 27.21 5.15
CA LYS A 20 -18.27 27.41 3.75
C LYS A 20 -17.47 26.25 3.17
N ASN A 21 -16.45 25.79 3.88
CA ASN A 21 -15.59 24.69 3.48
C ASN A 21 -16.39 23.38 3.34
N VAL A 22 -17.34 23.12 4.25
CA VAL A 22 -18.25 21.96 4.16
C VAL A 22 -19.15 22.04 2.92
N ILE A 23 -19.66 23.24 2.60
CA ILE A 23 -20.51 23.46 1.41
C ILE A 23 -19.70 23.26 0.12
N ASP A 24 -18.44 23.66 0.10
CA ASP A 24 -17.55 23.54 -1.07
C ASP A 24 -16.91 22.13 -1.19
N ALA A 25 -16.94 21.31 -0.14
CA ALA A 25 -16.35 19.98 -0.10
C ALA A 25 -16.75 19.06 -1.28
N PRO A 26 -18.01 18.99 -1.73
CA PRO A 26 -18.40 18.15 -2.86
C PRO A 26 -17.64 18.50 -4.15
N LYS A 27 -17.23 19.76 -4.34
CA LYS A 27 -16.45 20.19 -5.52
C LYS A 27 -15.03 19.60 -5.52
N PHE A 28 -14.47 19.32 -4.34
CA PHE A 28 -13.15 18.74 -4.20
C PHE A 28 -13.20 17.20 -4.22
N VAL A 29 -14.24 16.60 -3.65
CA VAL A 29 -14.45 15.14 -3.62
C VAL A 29 -14.87 14.59 -4.99
N SER A 30 -15.42 15.45 -5.87
CA SER A 30 -15.89 15.05 -7.22
C SER A 30 -14.77 14.87 -8.26
N ALA A 31 -13.51 15.16 -7.94
CA ALA A 31 -12.38 15.07 -8.86
C ALA A 31 -11.36 13.94 -8.60
N PRO A 32 -11.65 12.85 -7.83
CA PRO A 32 -10.66 11.81 -7.59
C PRO A 32 -10.21 11.07 -8.85
N ASP A 33 -11.06 11.01 -9.89
CA ASP A 33 -10.77 10.27 -11.13
C ASP A 33 -9.68 10.95 -11.97
N GLU A 34 -9.52 12.25 -11.88
CA GLU A 34 -8.49 13.02 -12.60
C GLU A 34 -7.10 12.94 -11.96
N ILE A 35 -7.00 12.44 -10.72
CA ILE A 35 -5.73 12.34 -10.00
C ILE A 35 -4.95 11.14 -10.48
N ASN A 36 -3.80 11.37 -11.10
CA ASN A 36 -2.86 10.30 -11.46
C ASN A 36 -1.99 9.94 -10.24
N LEU A 37 -2.02 8.68 -9.82
CA LEU A 37 -1.20 8.13 -8.74
C LEU A 37 0.13 7.53 -9.23
N GLU A 38 0.32 7.42 -10.54
CA GLU A 38 1.56 6.93 -11.17
C GLU A 38 2.39 8.11 -11.66
N VAL A 39 3.16 8.73 -10.75
CA VAL A 39 3.84 10.00 -11.07
C VAL A 39 5.21 9.80 -11.74
N THR A 40 5.88 8.65 -11.50
CA THR A 40 7.17 8.35 -12.13
C THR A 40 6.98 7.41 -13.34
N PRO A 41 7.48 7.79 -14.52
CA PRO A 41 7.33 6.96 -15.71
C PRO A 41 7.96 5.57 -15.58
N HIS A 42 7.21 4.55 -15.94
CA HIS A 42 7.66 3.16 -15.96
C HIS A 42 7.12 2.41 -17.17
N LYS A 43 7.59 1.18 -17.37
CA LYS A 43 7.10 0.23 -18.36
C LYS A 43 6.79 -1.08 -17.69
N VAL A 44 5.75 -1.76 -18.12
CA VAL A 44 5.52 -3.18 -17.80
C VAL A 44 6.52 -3.98 -18.64
N VAL A 45 7.45 -4.68 -17.98
CA VAL A 45 8.49 -5.48 -18.66
C VAL A 45 8.19 -6.98 -18.62
N GLN A 46 7.33 -7.41 -17.70
CA GLN A 46 6.80 -8.77 -17.63
C GLN A 46 5.38 -8.73 -17.08
N GLN A 47 4.55 -9.65 -17.54
CA GLN A 47 3.23 -9.92 -16.97
C GLN A 47 2.99 -11.42 -16.92
N ILE A 48 2.59 -11.91 -15.74
CA ILE A 48 2.14 -13.28 -15.51
C ILE A 48 0.78 -13.19 -14.82
N ASP A 49 -0.23 -13.73 -15.45
CA ASP A 49 -1.63 -13.57 -15.04
C ASP A 49 -1.98 -12.08 -14.85
N LYS A 50 -2.22 -11.67 -13.62
CA LYS A 50 -2.53 -10.29 -13.22
C LYS A 50 -1.34 -9.54 -12.61
N THR A 51 -0.29 -10.28 -12.27
CA THR A 51 0.93 -9.71 -11.69
C THR A 51 1.79 -9.08 -12.76
N ARG A 52 2.24 -7.86 -12.55
CA ARG A 52 3.06 -7.09 -13.48
C ARG A 52 4.38 -6.72 -12.84
N LEU A 53 5.46 -6.84 -13.59
CA LEU A 53 6.76 -6.29 -13.22
C LEU A 53 6.95 -4.95 -13.91
N LEU A 54 7.06 -3.91 -13.13
CA LEU A 54 7.26 -2.54 -13.60
C LEU A 54 8.75 -2.21 -13.53
N HIS A 55 9.30 -1.64 -14.60
CA HIS A 55 10.65 -1.09 -14.64
C HIS A 55 10.57 0.42 -14.79
N TYR A 56 11.05 1.16 -13.78
CA TYR A 56 11.03 2.61 -13.78
C TYR A 56 12.11 3.17 -14.68
N LYS A 57 11.76 4.24 -15.42
CA LYS A 57 12.73 4.93 -16.28
C LYS A 57 13.77 5.63 -15.40
N PRO A 58 15.08 5.36 -15.59
CA PRO A 58 16.13 6.06 -14.87
C PRO A 58 16.05 7.59 -15.09
N ILE A 59 16.21 8.35 -14.02
CA ILE A 59 16.24 9.83 -14.04
C ILE A 59 17.64 10.39 -13.76
N SER A 60 18.57 9.52 -13.37
CA SER A 60 20.00 9.81 -13.21
C SER A 60 20.82 8.68 -13.81
N GLU A 61 22.14 8.83 -13.86
CA GLU A 61 23.06 7.76 -14.20
C GLU A 61 22.95 6.61 -13.20
N ILE A 62 22.90 5.37 -13.71
CA ILE A 62 22.85 4.18 -12.85
C ILE A 62 24.23 3.99 -12.20
N LYS A 63 24.29 4.11 -10.89
CA LYS A 63 25.52 3.98 -10.08
C LYS A 63 25.64 2.62 -9.41
N HIS A 64 24.49 1.99 -9.13
CA HIS A 64 24.42 0.70 -8.43
C HIS A 64 24.16 -0.41 -9.44
N LYS A 65 25.17 -1.29 -9.61
CA LYS A 65 25.11 -2.38 -10.60
C LYS A 65 24.07 -3.46 -10.28
N THR A 66 23.69 -3.60 -9.00
CA THR A 66 22.72 -4.58 -8.57
C THR A 66 21.31 -3.97 -8.64
N PRO A 67 20.41 -4.47 -9.50
CA PRO A 67 19.05 -3.97 -9.61
C PRO A 67 18.29 -4.10 -8.30
N LEU A 68 17.35 -3.21 -8.05
CA LEU A 68 16.50 -3.21 -6.88
C LEU A 68 15.07 -3.57 -7.28
N LEU A 69 14.57 -4.69 -6.75
CA LEU A 69 13.17 -5.08 -6.83
C LEU A 69 12.45 -4.71 -5.54
N ILE A 70 11.31 -4.04 -5.66
CA ILE A 70 10.42 -3.73 -4.55
C ILE A 70 9.21 -4.67 -4.61
N SER A 71 9.08 -5.52 -3.59
CA SER A 71 7.90 -6.35 -3.31
C SER A 71 6.99 -5.56 -2.37
N TYR A 72 5.99 -4.89 -2.93
CA TYR A 72 5.05 -4.09 -2.16
C TYR A 72 4.00 -4.97 -1.45
N ALA A 73 3.21 -4.37 -0.56
CA ALA A 73 2.15 -5.05 0.17
C ALA A 73 1.04 -5.60 -0.74
N LEU A 74 0.37 -6.66 -0.27
CA LEU A 74 -0.86 -7.18 -0.88
C LEU A 74 -2.08 -6.32 -0.57
N ILE A 75 -2.00 -5.56 0.54
CA ILE A 75 -3.05 -4.66 1.00
C ILE A 75 -2.73 -3.27 0.47
N ASN A 76 -3.67 -2.66 -0.21
CA ASN A 76 -3.50 -1.44 -0.99
C ASN A 76 -2.52 -1.62 -2.18
N ARG A 77 -2.28 -0.54 -2.91
CA ARG A 77 -1.42 -0.58 -4.09
C ARG A 77 -0.09 0.11 -3.84
N TYR A 78 0.92 -0.30 -4.61
CA TYR A 78 2.29 0.24 -4.59
C TYR A 78 2.36 1.77 -4.81
N HIS A 79 1.31 2.38 -5.32
CA HIS A 79 1.25 3.80 -5.65
C HIS A 79 1.64 4.72 -4.49
N ILE A 80 1.46 4.29 -3.22
CA ILE A 80 1.87 5.09 -2.05
C ILE A 80 3.37 5.38 -2.03
N LEU A 81 4.19 4.50 -2.62
CA LEU A 81 5.63 4.71 -2.73
C LEU A 81 6.01 5.72 -3.84
N ASP A 82 5.03 6.12 -4.65
CA ASP A 82 5.22 7.05 -5.78
C ASP A 82 4.02 8.00 -5.96
N ILE A 83 3.31 8.32 -4.90
CA ILE A 83 2.01 9.00 -4.92
C ILE A 83 2.10 10.49 -5.29
N HIS A 84 3.25 11.12 -5.02
CA HIS A 84 3.47 12.56 -5.24
C HIS A 84 4.92 12.83 -5.66
N PRO A 85 5.18 13.67 -6.67
CA PRO A 85 6.55 13.92 -7.19
C PRO A 85 7.55 14.39 -6.13
N GLU A 86 7.10 15.20 -5.16
CA GLU A 86 7.95 15.73 -4.08
C GLU A 86 8.15 14.73 -2.92
N LYS A 87 7.41 13.61 -2.89
CA LYS A 87 7.38 12.64 -1.79
C LYS A 87 7.51 11.20 -2.29
N SER A 88 8.02 11.00 -3.50
CA SER A 88 8.17 9.68 -4.10
C SER A 88 9.40 8.97 -3.53
N TRP A 89 9.18 7.80 -2.95
CA TRP A 89 10.24 6.86 -2.56
C TRP A 89 10.98 6.33 -3.79
N VAL A 90 10.23 5.94 -4.82
CA VAL A 90 10.76 5.44 -6.09
C VAL A 90 11.67 6.49 -6.73
N ARG A 91 11.20 7.72 -6.84
CA ARG A 91 11.99 8.81 -7.44
C ARG A 91 13.28 9.07 -6.67
N ASN A 92 13.23 9.05 -5.34
CA ASN A 92 14.41 9.20 -4.51
C ASN A 92 15.47 8.11 -4.80
N LEU A 93 15.04 6.85 -4.93
CA LEU A 93 15.95 5.76 -5.30
C LEU A 93 16.56 5.95 -6.70
N LEU A 94 15.75 6.37 -7.68
CA LEU A 94 16.24 6.66 -9.03
C LEU A 94 17.24 7.84 -9.04
N GLU A 95 17.00 8.88 -8.24
CA GLU A 95 17.92 10.01 -8.07
C GLU A 95 19.25 9.59 -7.44
N GLN A 96 19.26 8.59 -6.55
CA GLN A 96 20.47 8.00 -5.99
C GLN A 96 21.20 7.06 -6.96
N GLY A 97 20.62 6.76 -8.13
CA GLY A 97 21.23 5.94 -9.17
C GLY A 97 20.95 4.45 -9.03
N PHE A 98 19.87 4.05 -8.39
CA PHE A 98 19.39 2.68 -8.43
C PHE A 98 18.62 2.40 -9.73
N GLU A 99 18.76 1.20 -10.27
CA GLU A 99 17.84 0.63 -11.24
C GLU A 99 16.68 0.00 -10.48
N VAL A 100 15.46 0.53 -10.66
CA VAL A 100 14.32 0.20 -9.79
C VAL A 100 13.24 -0.56 -10.56
N TYR A 101 12.87 -1.70 -9.99
CA TYR A 101 11.72 -2.51 -10.40
C TYR A 101 10.69 -2.55 -9.26
N MET A 102 9.41 -2.67 -9.63
CA MET A 102 8.29 -2.79 -8.69
C MET A 102 7.41 -3.95 -9.09
N LEU A 103 7.06 -4.80 -8.14
CA LEU A 103 6.09 -5.85 -8.35
C LEU A 103 4.69 -5.32 -8.01
N ASP A 104 3.83 -5.27 -9.03
CA ASP A 104 2.40 -5.01 -8.89
C ASP A 104 1.67 -6.35 -8.92
N TRP A 105 1.07 -6.73 -7.81
CA TRP A 105 0.36 -7.99 -7.65
C TRP A 105 -0.94 -8.08 -8.45
N GLY A 106 -1.40 -6.96 -9.03
CA GLY A 106 -2.64 -6.89 -9.80
C GLY A 106 -3.90 -6.90 -8.94
N THR A 107 -5.01 -7.35 -9.54
CA THR A 107 -6.32 -7.42 -8.87
C THR A 107 -6.87 -8.84 -9.00
N PRO A 108 -6.82 -9.64 -7.93
CA PRO A 108 -7.44 -10.97 -7.91
C PRO A 108 -8.94 -10.90 -8.19
N THR A 109 -9.43 -11.88 -8.92
CA THR A 109 -10.85 -12.11 -9.19
C THR A 109 -11.31 -13.39 -8.47
N SER A 110 -12.59 -13.72 -8.53
CA SER A 110 -13.10 -14.98 -7.95
C SER A 110 -12.40 -16.23 -8.48
N MET A 111 -11.81 -16.18 -9.68
CA MET A 111 -11.05 -17.29 -10.27
C MET A 111 -9.71 -17.52 -9.56
N ASP A 112 -9.19 -16.51 -8.87
CA ASP A 112 -7.90 -16.54 -8.20
C ASP A 112 -7.99 -16.98 -6.73
N LYS A 113 -9.17 -17.45 -6.27
CA LYS A 113 -9.43 -17.87 -4.90
C LYS A 113 -8.40 -18.86 -4.35
N TYR A 114 -7.85 -19.69 -5.21
CA TYR A 114 -6.95 -20.77 -4.83
C TYR A 114 -5.46 -20.40 -4.89
N LEU A 115 -5.13 -19.17 -5.29
CA LEU A 115 -3.76 -18.70 -5.20
C LEU A 115 -3.33 -18.69 -3.73
N ASP A 116 -2.20 -19.31 -3.46
CA ASP A 116 -1.66 -19.50 -2.13
C ASP A 116 -0.33 -18.77 -1.92
N PHE A 117 0.29 -18.95 -0.76
CA PHE A 117 1.54 -18.26 -0.42
C PHE A 117 2.70 -18.70 -1.33
N ASP A 118 2.71 -19.97 -1.75
CA ASP A 118 3.74 -20.51 -2.65
C ASP A 118 3.67 -19.90 -4.04
N ASP A 119 2.45 -19.68 -4.57
CA ASP A 119 2.26 -19.00 -5.85
C ASP A 119 2.87 -17.59 -5.84
N TYR A 120 2.79 -16.89 -4.71
CA TYR A 120 3.36 -15.55 -4.56
C TYR A 120 4.87 -15.58 -4.39
N VAL A 121 5.41 -16.54 -3.64
CA VAL A 121 6.85 -16.67 -3.36
C VAL A 121 7.60 -17.30 -4.52
N ASN A 122 7.27 -18.55 -4.86
CA ASN A 122 7.98 -19.36 -5.86
C ASN A 122 7.41 -19.22 -7.27
N GLY A 123 6.21 -18.65 -7.40
CA GLY A 123 5.62 -18.33 -8.69
C GLY A 123 5.96 -16.92 -9.14
N TYR A 124 5.24 -15.93 -8.65
CA TYR A 124 5.30 -14.56 -9.16
C TYR A 124 6.61 -13.84 -8.81
N LEU A 125 7.06 -13.91 -7.54
CA LEU A 125 8.28 -13.21 -7.10
C LEU A 125 9.52 -13.85 -7.74
N GLU A 126 9.64 -15.18 -7.76
CA GLU A 126 10.75 -15.88 -8.42
C GLU A 126 10.82 -15.53 -9.90
N SER A 127 9.69 -15.57 -10.60
CA SER A 127 9.65 -15.20 -12.02
C SER A 127 10.10 -13.77 -12.28
N ALA A 128 9.75 -12.84 -11.42
CA ALA A 128 10.20 -11.44 -11.51
C ALA A 128 11.70 -11.32 -11.27
N VAL A 129 12.24 -12.04 -10.28
CA VAL A 129 13.68 -12.08 -9.99
C VAL A 129 14.47 -12.63 -11.16
N GLU A 130 14.05 -13.76 -11.71
CA GLU A 130 14.69 -14.38 -12.88
C GLU A 130 14.64 -13.46 -14.11
N HIS A 131 13.51 -12.79 -14.34
CA HIS A 131 13.42 -11.79 -15.41
C HIS A 131 14.46 -10.67 -15.25
N ILE A 132 14.58 -10.09 -14.05
CA ILE A 132 15.53 -9.01 -13.75
C ILE A 132 16.97 -9.49 -13.92
N LYS A 133 17.32 -10.67 -13.40
CA LYS A 133 18.65 -11.27 -13.54
C LYS A 133 19.05 -11.40 -15.00
N ASN A 134 18.15 -11.92 -15.83
CA ASN A 134 18.38 -12.10 -17.26
C ASN A 134 18.52 -10.75 -17.99
N GLN A 135 17.67 -9.77 -17.69
CA GLN A 135 17.71 -8.45 -18.34
C GLN A 135 18.96 -7.66 -17.97
N SER A 136 19.36 -7.68 -16.70
CA SER A 136 20.51 -6.91 -16.18
C SER A 136 21.82 -7.69 -16.22
N SER A 137 21.81 -8.92 -16.76
CA SER A 137 22.98 -9.82 -16.79
C SER A 137 23.68 -9.92 -15.42
N THR A 138 22.90 -10.10 -14.37
CA THR A 138 23.36 -10.22 -12.99
C THR A 138 22.94 -11.54 -12.37
N GLU A 139 23.73 -12.08 -11.46
CA GLU A 139 23.37 -13.32 -10.73
C GLU A 139 22.45 -13.05 -9.54
N GLN A 140 22.47 -11.84 -9.01
CA GLN A 140 21.73 -11.46 -7.80
C GLN A 140 21.07 -10.11 -7.92
N ILE A 141 19.98 -9.90 -7.20
CA ILE A 141 19.29 -8.62 -7.05
C ILE A 141 19.37 -8.08 -5.62
N SER A 142 19.05 -6.81 -5.44
CA SER A 142 18.65 -6.27 -4.14
C SER A 142 17.14 -6.37 -4.04
N LEU A 143 16.63 -6.91 -2.93
CA LEU A 143 15.20 -7.09 -2.71
C LEU A 143 14.74 -6.24 -1.54
N GLN A 144 13.76 -5.37 -1.77
CA GLN A 144 13.08 -4.61 -0.71
C GLN A 144 11.66 -5.12 -0.58
N GLY A 145 11.32 -5.63 0.59
CA GLY A 145 9.93 -5.96 0.93
C GLY A 145 9.28 -4.85 1.76
N TYR A 146 7.99 -4.58 1.53
CA TYR A 146 7.21 -3.60 2.30
C TYR A 146 5.94 -4.24 2.87
N CYS A 147 5.74 -4.17 4.20
CA CYS A 147 4.59 -4.72 4.93
C CYS A 147 4.36 -6.21 4.59
N THR A 148 3.20 -6.64 4.13
CA THR A 148 2.92 -8.03 3.73
C THR A 148 3.83 -8.49 2.57
N GLY A 149 4.23 -7.59 1.67
CA GLY A 149 5.25 -7.89 0.65
C GLY A 149 6.63 -8.17 1.24
N ALA A 150 6.94 -7.62 2.43
CA ALA A 150 8.18 -7.96 3.13
C ALA A 150 8.12 -9.37 3.74
N THR A 151 6.96 -9.85 4.16
CA THR A 151 6.79 -11.24 4.61
C THR A 151 7.05 -12.22 3.47
N ILE A 152 6.46 -11.97 2.29
CA ILE A 152 6.70 -12.75 1.06
C ILE A 152 8.19 -12.71 0.69
N ALA A 153 8.80 -11.53 0.67
CA ALA A 153 10.21 -11.33 0.35
C ALA A 153 11.16 -11.97 1.38
N THR A 154 10.75 -12.07 2.66
CA THR A 154 11.51 -12.79 3.70
C THR A 154 11.52 -14.29 3.41
N ALA A 155 10.36 -14.87 3.12
CA ALA A 155 10.24 -16.28 2.78
C ALA A 155 11.07 -16.58 1.52
N TYR A 156 10.94 -15.77 0.48
CA TYR A 156 11.72 -15.89 -0.74
C TYR A 156 13.23 -15.85 -0.47
N THR A 157 13.71 -14.86 0.28
CA THR A 157 15.13 -14.72 0.59
C THR A 157 15.68 -15.89 1.39
N ALA A 158 14.86 -16.48 2.26
CA ALA A 158 15.25 -17.66 3.04
C ALA A 158 15.33 -18.93 2.17
N LEU A 159 14.46 -19.06 1.17
CA LEU A 159 14.41 -20.21 0.26
C LEU A 159 15.44 -20.10 -0.87
N HIS A 160 15.74 -18.89 -1.34
CA HIS A 160 16.58 -18.61 -2.52
C HIS A 160 17.69 -17.58 -2.18
N PRO A 161 18.53 -17.82 -1.15
CA PRO A 161 19.55 -16.87 -0.72
C PRO A 161 20.58 -16.56 -1.81
N GLU A 162 20.78 -17.47 -2.76
CA GLU A 162 21.67 -17.29 -3.92
C GLU A 162 21.21 -16.19 -4.87
N ASN A 163 19.92 -15.87 -4.91
CA ASN A 163 19.33 -14.87 -5.80
C ASN A 163 19.38 -13.44 -5.20
N VAL A 164 19.58 -13.31 -3.88
CA VAL A 164 19.43 -12.05 -3.16
C VAL A 164 20.76 -11.60 -2.57
N LYS A 165 21.30 -10.50 -3.10
CA LYS A 165 22.53 -9.89 -2.60
C LYS A 165 22.31 -9.06 -1.34
N ASN A 166 21.23 -8.25 -1.34
CA ASN A 166 20.85 -7.41 -0.23
C ASN A 166 19.35 -7.55 0.00
N TYR A 167 18.94 -7.68 1.24
CA TYR A 167 17.54 -7.70 1.62
C TYR A 167 17.21 -6.56 2.58
N VAL A 168 16.15 -5.81 2.29
CA VAL A 168 15.61 -4.74 3.14
C VAL A 168 14.17 -5.08 3.49
N ALA A 169 13.91 -5.36 4.77
CA ALA A 169 12.57 -5.62 5.28
C ALA A 169 12.00 -4.34 5.92
N THR A 170 10.95 -3.80 5.34
CA THR A 170 10.25 -2.63 5.86
C THR A 170 8.92 -3.05 6.47
N ALA A 171 8.83 -3.00 7.80
CA ALA A 171 7.64 -3.35 8.58
C ALA A 171 7.03 -4.74 8.25
N PRO A 172 7.81 -5.83 8.21
CA PRO A 172 7.30 -7.16 7.94
C PRO A 172 6.43 -7.68 9.08
N VAL A 173 5.47 -8.55 8.76
CA VAL A 173 4.77 -9.38 9.73
C VAL A 173 5.35 -10.79 9.62
N ILE A 174 6.17 -11.22 10.58
CA ILE A 174 6.86 -12.52 10.55
C ILE A 174 6.29 -13.49 11.57
N ASP A 175 6.02 -13.03 12.78
CA ASP A 175 5.49 -13.83 13.88
C ASP A 175 4.35 -13.04 14.55
N GLY A 176 3.18 -13.11 13.94
CA GLY A 176 1.99 -12.44 14.45
C GLY A 176 1.44 -13.07 15.72
N TRP A 177 1.83 -14.33 16.03
CA TRP A 177 1.47 -14.97 17.29
C TRP A 177 2.03 -14.22 18.51
N LYS A 178 3.25 -13.73 18.42
CA LYS A 178 3.89 -12.96 19.49
C LYS A 178 3.43 -11.51 19.57
N ASP A 179 2.81 -11.00 18.50
CA ASP A 179 2.30 -9.64 18.47
C ASP A 179 1.03 -9.50 19.34
N THR A 180 0.90 -8.38 20.03
CA THR A 180 -0.21 -8.06 20.95
C THR A 180 -1.10 -6.93 20.43
N THR A 181 -0.96 -6.53 19.18
CA THR A 181 -1.83 -5.52 18.55
C THR A 181 -3.28 -5.98 18.45
N VAL A 182 -4.19 -5.05 18.28
CA VAL A 182 -5.62 -5.35 18.08
C VAL A 182 -5.82 -6.25 16.86
N ILE A 183 -5.11 -6.00 15.76
CA ILE A 183 -5.20 -6.82 14.53
C ILE A 183 -4.74 -8.25 14.83
N SER A 184 -3.61 -8.43 15.48
CA SER A 184 -3.10 -9.76 15.81
C SER A 184 -4.06 -10.53 16.72
N ASN A 185 -4.63 -9.85 17.72
CA ASN A 185 -5.62 -10.47 18.59
C ASN A 185 -6.91 -10.85 17.84
N LEU A 186 -7.37 -10.03 16.89
CA LEU A 186 -8.49 -10.39 16.03
C LEU A 186 -8.15 -11.60 15.15
N ALA A 187 -7.00 -11.59 14.49
CA ALA A 187 -6.55 -12.67 13.61
C ALA A 187 -6.41 -14.01 14.34
N LYS A 188 -5.87 -14.02 15.56
CA LYS A 188 -5.75 -15.24 16.39
C LYS A 188 -7.07 -15.95 16.69
N HIS A 189 -8.18 -15.24 16.65
CA HIS A 189 -9.50 -15.77 16.96
C HIS A 189 -10.40 -15.91 15.72
N MET A 190 -9.88 -15.64 14.52
CA MET A 190 -10.63 -15.81 13.26
C MET A 190 -10.75 -17.28 12.87
N ASP A 191 -11.92 -17.70 12.44
CA ASP A 191 -12.12 -18.96 11.72
C ASP A 191 -11.92 -18.70 10.22
N ALA A 192 -10.66 -18.69 9.80
CA ALA A 192 -10.29 -18.34 8.43
C ALA A 192 -10.88 -19.31 7.40
N ASP A 193 -11.03 -20.60 7.75
CA ASP A 193 -11.65 -21.59 6.86
C ASP A 193 -13.11 -21.23 6.56
N LYS A 194 -13.93 -21.02 7.60
CA LYS A 194 -15.33 -20.64 7.39
C LYS A 194 -15.50 -19.31 6.67
N MET A 195 -14.63 -18.33 6.95
CA MET A 195 -14.68 -17.04 6.27
C MET A 195 -14.44 -17.22 4.76
N VAL A 196 -13.41 -17.96 4.39
CA VAL A 196 -13.05 -18.17 2.97
C VAL A 196 -14.09 -19.08 2.28
N ASP A 197 -14.65 -20.05 2.97
CA ASP A 197 -15.72 -20.90 2.42
C ASP A 197 -16.98 -20.11 2.08
N ILE A 198 -17.32 -19.11 2.88
CA ILE A 198 -18.53 -18.29 2.69
C ILE A 198 -18.28 -17.14 1.72
N ILE A 199 -17.16 -16.43 1.87
CA ILE A 199 -16.89 -15.16 1.18
C ILE A 199 -16.09 -15.37 -0.10
N GLY A 200 -15.21 -16.37 -0.15
CA GLY A 200 -14.22 -16.56 -1.21
C GLY A 200 -12.98 -15.72 -0.99
N ASN A 201 -12.68 -14.80 -1.91
CA ASN A 201 -11.62 -13.83 -1.72
C ASN A 201 -12.01 -12.80 -0.64
N MET A 202 -11.06 -12.41 0.17
CA MET A 202 -11.28 -11.41 1.22
C MET A 202 -11.49 -10.03 0.59
N PRO A 203 -12.67 -9.41 0.77
CA PRO A 203 -12.98 -8.15 0.10
C PRO A 203 -12.21 -6.97 0.70
N PRO A 204 -11.95 -5.91 -0.09
CA PRO A 204 -11.26 -4.70 0.38
C PRO A 204 -11.88 -4.06 1.60
N GLU A 205 -13.22 -4.06 1.68
CA GLU A 205 -13.99 -3.49 2.78
C GLU A 205 -13.68 -4.15 4.13
N PHE A 206 -13.45 -5.47 4.11
CA PHE A 206 -13.05 -6.21 5.30
C PHE A 206 -11.67 -5.74 5.79
N MET A 207 -10.71 -5.59 4.88
CA MET A 207 -9.37 -5.10 5.24
C MET A 207 -9.43 -3.67 5.74
N TYR A 208 -10.19 -2.80 5.06
CA TYR A 208 -10.40 -1.42 5.50
C TYR A 208 -11.01 -1.37 6.93
N TYR A 209 -12.00 -2.21 7.21
CA TYR A 209 -12.59 -2.31 8.55
C TYR A 209 -11.55 -2.73 9.60
N CYS A 210 -10.76 -3.77 9.35
CA CYS A 210 -9.71 -4.24 10.26
C CYS A 210 -8.70 -3.13 10.60
N PHE A 211 -8.31 -2.32 9.63
CA PHE A 211 -7.39 -1.20 9.88
C PHE A 211 -8.08 0.00 10.55
N SER A 212 -9.35 0.23 10.27
CA SER A 212 -10.08 1.35 10.88
C SER A 212 -10.28 1.20 12.39
N VAL A 213 -10.38 -0.04 12.89
CA VAL A 213 -10.51 -0.30 14.33
C VAL A 213 -9.22 0.02 15.13
N LEU A 214 -8.07 0.16 14.47
CA LEU A 214 -6.83 0.56 15.14
C LEU A 214 -6.89 2.01 15.67
N LYS A 215 -7.52 2.91 14.91
CA LYS A 215 -7.59 4.34 15.21
C LYS A 215 -8.93 4.93 14.74
N PRO A 216 -10.05 4.52 15.33
CA PRO A 216 -11.38 4.82 14.81
C PRO A 216 -11.69 6.33 14.78
N PHE A 217 -11.25 7.10 15.78
CA PHE A 217 -11.48 8.55 15.83
C PHE A 217 -10.57 9.31 14.88
N GLU A 218 -9.28 8.96 14.83
CA GLU A 218 -8.31 9.64 13.97
C GLU A 218 -8.60 9.43 12.49
N GLN A 219 -8.95 8.20 12.10
CA GLN A 219 -9.24 7.85 10.70
C GLN A 219 -10.66 8.22 10.27
N GLY A 220 -11.60 8.31 11.21
CA GLY A 220 -12.97 8.72 10.94
C GLY A 220 -13.12 10.25 10.93
N ILE A 221 -13.35 10.84 12.08
CA ILE A 221 -13.77 12.24 12.22
C ILE A 221 -12.60 13.20 12.09
N GLU A 222 -11.48 12.96 12.79
CA GLU A 222 -10.39 13.95 12.87
C GLU A 222 -9.73 14.23 11.53
N LYS A 223 -9.58 13.21 10.66
CA LYS A 223 -8.98 13.40 9.34
C LYS A 223 -9.80 14.38 8.49
N TYR A 224 -11.14 14.30 8.52
CA TYR A 224 -12.00 15.22 7.78
C TYR A 224 -12.05 16.61 8.40
N VAL A 225 -12.05 16.71 9.74
CA VAL A 225 -11.91 18.01 10.43
C VAL A 225 -10.60 18.70 10.05
N LYS A 226 -9.48 17.94 10.01
CA LYS A 226 -8.19 18.48 9.55
C LYS A 226 -8.23 18.88 8.07
N PHE A 227 -8.90 18.10 7.22
CA PHE A 227 -9.08 18.43 5.82
C PHE A 227 -9.80 19.77 5.64
N PHE A 228 -10.96 19.94 6.28
CA PHE A 228 -11.74 21.18 6.19
C PHE A 228 -11.01 22.40 6.76
N LYS A 229 -10.19 22.22 7.80
CA LYS A 229 -9.36 23.32 8.34
C LYS A 229 -8.27 23.77 7.37
N ASN A 230 -7.79 22.89 6.50
CA ASN A 230 -6.70 23.16 5.57
C ASN A 230 -7.14 23.20 4.09
N ILE A 231 -8.44 23.38 3.83
CA ILE A 231 -8.99 23.34 2.47
C ILE A 231 -8.45 24.44 1.54
N ASP A 232 -7.97 25.55 2.11
CA ASP A 232 -7.34 26.63 1.36
C ASP A 232 -5.88 26.33 0.98
N ASP A 233 -5.27 25.32 1.61
CA ASP A 233 -3.93 24.84 1.26
C ASP A 233 -4.00 23.81 0.12
N LYS A 234 -3.74 24.26 -1.09
CA LYS A 234 -3.79 23.42 -2.30
C LYS A 234 -2.87 22.20 -2.23
N LYS A 235 -1.69 22.32 -1.60
CA LYS A 235 -0.76 21.18 -1.46
C LYS A 235 -1.31 20.15 -0.47
N TYR A 236 -1.90 20.60 0.61
CA TYR A 236 -2.55 19.71 1.58
C TYR A 236 -3.74 18.98 0.96
N VAL A 237 -4.60 19.69 0.23
CA VAL A 237 -5.77 19.15 -0.48
C VAL A 237 -5.34 18.11 -1.52
N ASP A 238 -4.37 18.43 -2.39
CA ASP A 238 -3.86 17.48 -3.39
C ASP A 238 -3.32 16.20 -2.73
N ASN A 239 -2.49 16.32 -1.70
CA ASN A 239 -1.96 15.17 -0.98
C ASN A 239 -3.07 14.35 -0.30
N PHE A 240 -4.04 15.00 0.31
CA PHE A 240 -5.19 14.33 0.94
C PHE A 240 -5.98 13.53 -0.08
N LEU A 241 -6.35 14.13 -1.20
CA LEU A 241 -7.13 13.46 -2.25
C LEU A 241 -6.39 12.29 -2.89
N ARG A 242 -5.06 12.39 -3.09
CA ARG A 242 -4.24 11.28 -3.56
C ARG A 242 -4.27 10.11 -2.59
N VAL A 243 -4.12 10.38 -1.29
CA VAL A 243 -4.17 9.34 -0.25
C VAL A 243 -5.57 8.72 -0.17
N GLU A 244 -6.64 9.51 -0.24
CA GLU A 244 -8.02 8.97 -0.24
C GLU A 244 -8.29 8.09 -1.49
N LYS A 245 -7.84 8.53 -2.66
CA LYS A 245 -7.93 7.71 -3.87
C LYS A 245 -7.17 6.40 -3.74
N TRP A 246 -5.95 6.45 -3.21
CA TRP A 246 -5.16 5.25 -2.96
C TRP A 246 -5.81 4.30 -1.94
N LEU A 247 -6.40 4.83 -0.86
CA LEU A 247 -7.14 4.02 0.12
C LEU A 247 -8.36 3.35 -0.49
N GLY A 248 -9.03 4.00 -1.44
CA GLY A 248 -10.20 3.46 -2.15
C GLY A 248 -9.87 2.40 -3.20
N ASP A 249 -8.60 2.30 -3.61
CA ASP A 249 -8.13 1.33 -4.63
C ASP A 249 -7.41 0.13 -3.99
N THR A 250 -8.05 -0.50 -3.03
CA THR A 250 -7.52 -1.71 -2.36
C THR A 250 -8.00 -2.96 -3.11
N PRO A 251 -7.10 -3.86 -3.55
CA PRO A 251 -7.51 -5.11 -4.17
C PRO A 251 -8.01 -6.12 -3.13
N PRO A 252 -8.87 -7.09 -3.53
CA PRO A 252 -9.20 -8.24 -2.69
C PRO A 252 -7.97 -9.13 -2.49
N ILE A 253 -7.97 -9.94 -1.42
CA ILE A 253 -6.92 -10.93 -1.17
C ILE A 253 -7.46 -12.31 -1.54
N PRO A 254 -6.73 -13.15 -2.29
CA PRO A 254 -7.11 -14.54 -2.57
C PRO A 254 -7.44 -15.30 -1.31
N GLY A 255 -8.51 -16.13 -1.39
CA GLY A 255 -9.03 -16.82 -0.21
C GLY A 255 -8.00 -17.75 0.43
N GLU A 256 -7.30 -18.57 -0.36
CA GLU A 256 -6.31 -19.52 0.18
C GLU A 256 -5.10 -18.80 0.76
N LEU A 257 -4.61 -17.75 0.09
CA LEU A 257 -3.54 -16.90 0.63
C LEU A 257 -3.95 -16.25 1.97
N PHE A 258 -5.18 -15.72 2.08
CA PHE A 258 -5.69 -15.16 3.33
C PHE A 258 -5.76 -16.21 4.45
N LYS A 259 -6.22 -17.41 4.12
CA LYS A 259 -6.31 -18.52 5.07
C LYS A 259 -4.95 -18.91 5.63
N GLN A 260 -3.96 -19.10 4.75
CA GLN A 260 -2.58 -19.37 5.16
C GLN A 260 -2.01 -18.22 5.97
N TRP A 261 -2.24 -16.97 5.55
CA TRP A 261 -1.78 -15.81 6.30
C TRP A 261 -2.27 -15.80 7.75
N ILE A 262 -3.55 -16.08 7.96
CA ILE A 262 -4.11 -16.14 9.32
C ILE A 262 -3.55 -17.33 10.11
N LYS A 263 -3.53 -18.52 9.52
CA LYS A 263 -3.12 -19.75 10.22
C LYS A 263 -1.63 -19.83 10.49
N ASP A 264 -0.81 -19.50 9.50
CA ASP A 264 0.63 -19.75 9.56
C ASP A 264 1.41 -18.59 10.18
N ILE A 265 0.85 -17.38 10.18
CA ILE A 265 1.52 -16.19 10.72
C ILE A 265 0.94 -15.75 12.07
N TYR A 266 -0.39 -15.89 12.27
CA TYR A 266 -1.04 -15.37 13.49
C TYR A 266 -1.52 -16.46 14.47
N GLN A 267 -1.77 -17.71 14.02
CA GLN A 267 -2.27 -18.82 14.83
C GLN A 267 -1.21 -19.92 15.02
#